data_8764dda345eb267df3bc04fc3860beae
#
_entry.id   8764dda345eb267df3bc04fc3860beae
#
_cell.length_a   1.000
_cell.length_b   1.000
_cell.length_c   1.000
_cell.angle_alpha   90.00
_cell.angle_beta   90.00
_cell.angle_gamma   90.00
#
_symmetry.space_group_name_H-M   'P 1'
#
loop_
_entity.id
_entity.type
_entity.pdbx_description
1 polymer ?
#
loop_
_entity_poly.entity_id
_entity_poly.type
_entity_poly.pdbx_seq_one_letter_code
_entity_poly.pdbx_strand_id
1 'polypeptide(L)'
;MIRYVFRHLLILLPLGGMARTQQDSLRVLWVGNSFSYCNDLPGMVQKIASTQKVKLSCTRFLKGGERFSGHLKNKKLLQAIADGGWDYVVLQEQSTAPAMPTGQVAREVYPAARTLDSLVHAASPDARVIFYMTWGHKYGNRKPVAEYPLSNGYEGMQERLKTSYLEMAYDNGAWCAPVGMAWRAVRSERPDCILYRPDCYHPAVPGSYLAANVIFTTILQRPYQTAFTAELPAEQAEYLQRTAQRTVLDNLVLLNIR
;
A
#
# COMPACT_ATOMS: atom_id res chain seq x y z
N MET A 1 68.52 -14.41 31.72
CA MET A 1 67.06 -14.28 31.87
C MET A 1 66.61 -13.00 31.20
N ILE A 2 66.10 -13.08 29.96
CA ILE A 2 65.65 -11.92 29.16
C ILE A 2 64.10 -11.96 29.22
N ARG A 3 63.50 -10.90 29.81
CA ARG A 3 62.06 -10.70 29.89
C ARG A 3 61.60 -9.96 28.64
N TYR A 4 60.81 -10.61 27.76
CA TYR A 4 60.08 -10.00 26.67
C TYR A 4 58.79 -9.34 27.21
N VAL A 5 58.69 -8.03 27.07
CA VAL A 5 57.47 -7.26 27.35
C VAL A 5 56.69 -7.15 26.04
N PHE A 6 55.57 -7.87 25.93
CA PHE A 6 54.63 -7.70 24.85
C PHE A 6 53.76 -6.44 25.10
N ARG A 7 54.00 -5.39 24.29
CA ARG A 7 53.10 -4.24 24.21
C ARG A 7 51.93 -4.60 23.30
N HIS A 8 50.75 -4.74 23.87
CA HIS A 8 49.52 -4.82 23.09
C HIS A 8 49.13 -3.43 22.60
N LEU A 9 49.21 -3.24 21.29
CA LEU A 9 48.72 -2.06 20.60
C LEU A 9 47.19 -2.22 20.41
N LEU A 10 46.43 -1.51 21.22
CA LEU A 10 44.96 -1.43 21.06
C LEU A 10 44.69 -0.49 19.89
N ILE A 11 44.32 -1.06 18.73
CA ILE A 11 43.83 -0.27 17.59
C ILE A 11 42.35 0.05 17.86
N LEU A 12 42.05 1.26 18.33
CA LEU A 12 40.74 1.85 18.37
C LEU A 12 40.32 2.20 16.95
N LEU A 13 39.50 1.34 16.32
CA LEU A 13 38.77 1.70 15.10
C LEU A 13 37.69 2.73 15.47
N PRO A 14 37.62 3.88 14.80
CA PRO A 14 36.52 4.81 15.02
C PRO A 14 35.23 4.17 14.46
N LEU A 15 34.29 3.88 15.34
CA LEU A 15 32.88 3.64 14.98
C LEU A 15 32.34 4.97 14.42
N GLY A 16 32.59 5.19 13.13
CA GLY A 16 31.94 6.25 12.35
C GLY A 16 30.47 5.93 12.16
N GLY A 17 29.67 6.08 13.20
CA GLY A 17 28.26 6.22 13.06
C GLY A 17 28.00 7.49 12.27
N MET A 18 27.71 7.39 10.96
CA MET A 18 27.14 8.50 10.20
C MET A 18 25.84 8.91 10.89
N ALA A 19 25.90 9.97 11.68
CA ALA A 19 24.71 10.66 12.14
C ALA A 19 23.91 11.05 10.88
N ARG A 20 22.73 10.46 10.70
CA ARG A 20 21.74 10.86 9.69
C ARG A 20 21.39 12.32 9.98
N THR A 21 22.11 13.22 9.37
CA THR A 21 21.84 14.66 9.42
C THR A 21 20.65 14.93 8.52
N GLN A 22 19.63 15.57 9.08
CA GLN A 22 18.45 16.11 8.43
C GLN A 22 17.63 15.03 7.71
N GLN A 23 16.43 14.78 8.23
CA GLN A 23 15.51 13.72 7.80
C GLN A 23 15.32 13.77 6.28
N ASP A 24 16.09 12.97 5.54
CA ASP A 24 15.91 12.79 4.12
C ASP A 24 14.47 12.30 3.88
N SER A 25 13.85 12.78 2.80
CA SER A 25 12.47 12.36 2.50
C SER A 25 12.43 10.86 2.21
N LEU A 26 11.52 10.14 2.86
CA LEU A 26 11.25 8.74 2.55
C LEU A 26 10.77 8.62 1.10
N ARG A 27 11.43 7.78 0.33
CA ARG A 27 11.14 7.57 -1.09
C ARG A 27 10.09 6.49 -1.26
N VAL A 28 8.97 6.85 -1.89
CA VAL A 28 7.83 5.95 -2.08
C VAL A 28 7.59 5.76 -3.58
N LEU A 29 7.72 4.53 -4.06
CA LEU A 29 7.34 4.14 -5.42
C LEU A 29 5.89 3.67 -5.43
N TRP A 30 5.08 4.24 -6.33
CA TRP A 30 3.69 3.85 -6.54
C TRP A 30 3.53 3.15 -7.89
N VAL A 31 3.05 1.92 -7.85
CA VAL A 31 2.75 1.12 -9.04
C VAL A 31 1.28 0.70 -9.00
N GLY A 32 0.50 1.13 -9.98
CA GLY A 32 -0.94 0.86 -9.96
C GLY A 32 -1.69 1.50 -11.12
N ASN A 33 -2.95 1.82 -10.88
CA ASN A 33 -3.84 2.33 -11.93
C ASN A 33 -4.77 3.46 -11.44
N SER A 34 -5.99 3.55 -12.00
CA SER A 34 -6.94 4.60 -11.64
C SER A 34 -7.33 4.62 -10.15
N PHE A 35 -7.31 3.50 -9.46
CA PHE A 35 -7.59 3.45 -8.02
C PHE A 35 -6.52 4.16 -7.19
N SER A 36 -5.33 4.35 -7.75
CA SER A 36 -4.23 5.10 -7.15
C SER A 36 -4.12 6.54 -7.66
N TYR A 37 -4.41 6.84 -8.93
CA TYR A 37 -4.29 8.23 -9.41
C TYR A 37 -5.54 9.08 -9.20
N CYS A 38 -6.74 8.48 -9.04
CA CYS A 38 -7.96 9.24 -8.76
C CYS A 38 -7.81 10.10 -7.50
N ASN A 39 -8.23 11.38 -7.63
CA ASN A 39 -8.15 12.38 -6.56
C ASN A 39 -6.74 12.58 -6.00
N ASP A 40 -5.69 12.24 -6.78
CA ASP A 40 -4.29 12.35 -6.37
C ASP A 40 -4.00 11.63 -5.03
N LEU A 41 -4.34 10.34 -4.94
CA LEU A 41 -4.13 9.55 -3.71
C LEU A 41 -2.69 9.64 -3.16
N PRO A 42 -1.61 9.49 -3.95
CA PRO A 42 -0.24 9.67 -3.43
C PRO A 42 0.00 11.07 -2.85
N GLY A 43 -0.55 12.12 -3.46
CA GLY A 43 -0.48 13.48 -2.95
C GLY A 43 -1.27 13.67 -1.65
N MET A 44 -2.43 13.01 -1.50
CA MET A 44 -3.15 13.00 -0.21
C MET A 44 -2.30 12.36 0.89
N VAL A 45 -1.65 11.22 0.61
CA VAL A 45 -0.75 10.55 1.57
C VAL A 45 0.42 11.47 1.96
N GLN A 46 1.02 12.18 0.99
CA GLN A 46 2.07 13.16 1.26
C GLN A 46 1.57 14.32 2.15
N LYS A 47 0.37 14.84 1.91
CA LYS A 47 -0.23 15.91 2.71
C LYS A 47 -0.50 15.46 4.14
N ILE A 48 -1.05 14.26 4.34
CA ILE A 48 -1.25 13.68 5.67
C ILE A 48 0.10 13.49 6.38
N ALA A 49 1.09 12.89 5.71
CA ALA A 49 2.42 12.67 6.26
C ALA A 49 3.10 13.97 6.70
N SER A 50 2.97 15.04 5.93
CA SER A 50 3.55 16.35 6.26
C SER A 50 3.00 16.93 7.56
N THR A 51 1.73 16.67 7.90
CA THR A 51 1.15 17.09 9.19
C THR A 51 1.78 16.35 10.37
N GLN A 52 2.41 15.20 10.11
CA GLN A 52 3.12 14.39 11.10
C GLN A 52 4.65 14.61 11.05
N LYS A 53 5.10 15.66 10.35
CA LYS A 53 6.52 15.96 10.12
C LYS A 53 7.27 14.83 9.41
N VAL A 54 6.56 13.97 8.69
CA VAL A 54 7.11 12.93 7.82
C VAL A 54 7.12 13.45 6.39
N LYS A 55 8.29 13.54 5.78
CA LYS A 55 8.45 13.99 4.39
C LYS A 55 8.49 12.77 3.47
N LEU A 56 7.53 12.66 2.56
CA LEU A 56 7.48 11.61 1.55
C LEU A 56 7.81 12.19 0.17
N SER A 57 8.61 11.46 -0.61
CA SER A 57 8.87 11.72 -2.03
C SER A 57 8.25 10.60 -2.86
N CYS A 58 7.18 10.90 -3.62
CA CYS A 58 6.41 9.91 -4.34
C CYS A 58 6.74 9.89 -5.83
N THR A 59 7.30 8.79 -6.34
CA THR A 59 7.43 8.48 -7.77
C THR A 59 6.27 7.59 -8.19
N ARG A 60 5.67 7.87 -9.36
CA ARG A 60 4.36 7.30 -9.75
C ARG A 60 4.43 6.62 -11.11
N PHE A 61 4.07 5.34 -11.16
CA PHE A 61 3.81 4.58 -12.39
C PHE A 61 2.36 4.11 -12.37
N LEU A 62 1.46 5.00 -12.73
CA LEU A 62 0.01 4.83 -12.61
C LEU A 62 -0.62 4.95 -13.99
N LYS A 63 -1.22 3.86 -14.50
CA LYS A 63 -1.88 3.81 -15.80
C LYS A 63 -3.26 3.18 -15.68
N GLY A 64 -4.29 3.83 -16.23
CA GLY A 64 -5.68 3.36 -16.13
C GLY A 64 -5.84 1.91 -16.57
N GLY A 65 -6.49 1.10 -15.70
CA GLY A 65 -6.76 -0.32 -15.94
C GLY A 65 -5.55 -1.25 -15.99
N GLU A 66 -4.33 -0.74 -15.73
CA GLU A 66 -3.12 -1.54 -15.84
C GLU A 66 -3.06 -2.65 -14.78
N ARG A 67 -2.47 -3.78 -15.15
CA ARG A 67 -2.19 -4.94 -14.31
C ARG A 67 -0.71 -5.01 -13.94
N PHE A 68 -0.36 -5.78 -12.91
CA PHE A 68 1.05 -6.05 -12.59
C PHE A 68 1.82 -6.64 -13.78
N SER A 69 1.21 -7.55 -14.53
CA SER A 69 1.80 -8.14 -15.73
C SER A 69 2.10 -7.13 -16.85
N GLY A 70 1.31 -6.06 -16.93
CA GLY A 70 1.56 -4.95 -17.85
C GLY A 70 2.64 -4.01 -17.33
N HIS A 71 2.67 -3.75 -16.03
CA HIS A 71 3.74 -2.99 -15.38
C HIS A 71 5.11 -3.63 -15.55
N LEU A 72 5.22 -4.96 -15.53
CA LEU A 72 6.46 -5.71 -15.82
C LEU A 72 6.98 -5.53 -17.26
N LYS A 73 6.18 -4.94 -18.16
CA LYS A 73 6.61 -4.58 -19.53
C LYS A 73 7.02 -3.10 -19.63
N ASN A 74 6.84 -2.33 -18.59
CA ASN A 74 7.16 -0.90 -18.57
C ASN A 74 8.66 -0.68 -18.27
N LYS A 75 9.45 -0.45 -19.31
CA LYS A 75 10.90 -0.25 -19.19
C LYS A 75 11.29 0.87 -18.23
N LYS A 76 10.50 1.98 -18.18
CA LYS A 76 10.78 3.10 -17.27
C LYS A 76 10.54 2.72 -15.81
N LEU A 77 9.49 1.94 -15.53
CA LEU A 77 9.26 1.40 -14.18
C LEU A 77 10.38 0.44 -13.78
N LEU A 78 10.75 -0.50 -14.65
CA LEU A 78 11.81 -1.46 -14.37
C LEU A 78 13.15 -0.77 -14.11
N GLN A 79 13.46 0.30 -14.85
CA GLN A 79 14.63 1.14 -14.59
C GLN A 79 14.54 1.83 -13.23
N ALA A 80 13.40 2.45 -12.90
CA ALA A 80 13.20 3.10 -11.61
C ALA A 80 13.30 2.12 -10.42
N ILE A 81 12.85 0.87 -10.60
CA ILE A 81 13.06 -0.18 -9.60
C ILE A 81 14.56 -0.50 -9.48
N ALA A 82 15.25 -0.70 -10.61
CA ALA A 82 16.67 -1.04 -10.65
C ALA A 82 17.58 0.08 -10.09
N ASP A 83 17.19 1.36 -10.23
CA ASP A 83 17.89 2.50 -9.64
C ASP A 83 17.90 2.46 -8.10
N GLY A 84 16.95 1.74 -7.50
CA GLY A 84 16.91 1.44 -6.07
C GLY A 84 16.71 2.64 -5.14
N GLY A 85 17.01 2.40 -3.86
CA GLY A 85 16.94 3.41 -2.80
C GLY A 85 15.49 3.74 -2.39
N TRP A 86 14.57 2.81 -2.55
CA TRP A 86 13.19 2.95 -2.11
C TRP A 86 13.05 2.58 -0.63
N ASP A 87 12.32 3.40 0.15
CA ASP A 87 11.92 3.06 1.51
C ASP A 87 10.62 2.26 1.50
N TYR A 88 9.68 2.66 0.63
CA TYR A 88 8.40 1.99 0.46
C TYR A 88 8.06 1.80 -1.02
N VAL A 89 7.41 0.68 -1.34
CA VAL A 89 6.83 0.44 -2.68
C VAL A 89 5.38 0.01 -2.52
N VAL A 90 4.45 0.82 -3.01
CA VAL A 90 3.01 0.54 -2.97
C VAL A 90 2.60 -0.12 -4.28
N LEU A 91 2.14 -1.37 -4.21
CA LEU A 91 1.70 -2.17 -5.34
C LEU A 91 0.18 -2.36 -5.35
N GLN A 92 -0.49 -1.88 -6.40
CA GLN A 92 -1.94 -2.00 -6.56
C GLN A 92 -2.28 -2.66 -7.90
N GLU A 93 -2.90 -3.84 -7.84
CA GLU A 93 -3.34 -4.60 -9.00
C GLU A 93 -4.65 -4.05 -9.59
N GLN A 94 -5.00 -4.44 -10.81
CA GLN A 94 -6.26 -4.08 -11.45
C GLN A 94 -7.45 -4.54 -10.60
N SER A 95 -8.50 -3.71 -10.53
CA SER A 95 -9.58 -3.80 -9.54
C SER A 95 -10.36 -5.13 -9.51
N THR A 96 -10.43 -5.86 -10.63
CA THR A 96 -11.18 -7.12 -10.71
C THR A 96 -10.28 -8.36 -10.72
N ALA A 97 -9.01 -8.23 -11.14
CA ALA A 97 -8.12 -9.37 -11.29
C ALA A 97 -7.94 -10.19 -10.00
N PRO A 98 -7.71 -9.57 -8.81
CA PRO A 98 -7.61 -10.34 -7.57
C PRO A 98 -8.96 -10.88 -7.05
N ALA A 99 -10.09 -10.45 -7.63
CA ALA A 99 -11.41 -10.95 -7.26
C ALA A 99 -11.89 -12.14 -8.12
N MET A 100 -11.07 -12.62 -9.02
CA MET A 100 -11.39 -13.77 -9.88
C MET A 100 -11.23 -15.10 -9.12
N PRO A 101 -11.66 -16.24 -9.71
CA PRO A 101 -11.49 -17.56 -9.09
C PRO A 101 -10.04 -17.82 -8.66
N THR A 102 -9.85 -18.51 -7.54
CA THR A 102 -8.52 -18.75 -6.93
C THR A 102 -7.49 -19.29 -7.93
N GLY A 103 -7.85 -20.28 -8.74
CA GLY A 103 -6.94 -20.83 -9.74
C GLY A 103 -6.54 -19.84 -10.83
N GLN A 104 -7.42 -18.89 -11.17
CA GLN A 104 -7.10 -17.82 -12.11
C GLN A 104 -6.17 -16.78 -11.47
N VAL A 105 -6.46 -16.35 -10.24
CA VAL A 105 -5.60 -15.41 -9.49
C VAL A 105 -4.20 -16.00 -9.32
N ALA A 106 -4.10 -17.28 -8.98
CA ALA A 106 -2.84 -17.98 -8.81
C ALA A 106 -2.00 -18.02 -10.10
N ARG A 107 -2.64 -18.10 -11.26
CA ARG A 107 -1.93 -18.11 -12.57
C ARG A 107 -1.62 -16.73 -13.11
N GLU A 108 -2.50 -15.75 -12.91
CA GLU A 108 -2.44 -14.46 -13.62
C GLU A 108 -1.95 -13.30 -12.75
N VAL A 109 -2.12 -13.38 -11.42
CA VAL A 109 -1.82 -12.27 -10.49
C VAL A 109 -0.57 -12.54 -9.66
N TYR A 110 -0.54 -13.66 -8.93
CA TYR A 110 0.55 -13.93 -7.96
C TYR A 110 1.94 -14.01 -8.59
N PRO A 111 2.15 -14.59 -9.79
CA PRO A 111 3.49 -14.59 -10.40
C PRO A 111 4.01 -13.19 -10.70
N ALA A 112 3.14 -12.29 -11.18
CA ALA A 112 3.53 -10.91 -11.46
C ALA A 112 3.78 -10.10 -10.17
N ALA A 113 2.98 -10.31 -9.12
CA ALA A 113 3.19 -9.71 -7.80
C ALA A 113 4.55 -10.12 -7.22
N ARG A 114 4.87 -11.42 -7.25
CA ARG A 114 6.16 -11.97 -6.78
C ARG A 114 7.33 -11.41 -7.57
N THR A 115 7.20 -11.31 -8.90
CA THR A 115 8.27 -10.75 -9.75
C THR A 115 8.54 -9.29 -9.41
N LEU A 116 7.50 -8.45 -9.24
CA LEU A 116 7.67 -7.06 -8.85
C LEU A 116 8.35 -6.93 -7.48
N ASP A 117 7.88 -7.70 -6.48
CA ASP A 117 8.47 -7.71 -5.15
C ASP A 117 9.95 -8.13 -5.17
N SER A 118 10.28 -9.21 -5.88
CA SER A 118 11.65 -9.70 -6.02
C SER A 118 12.57 -8.68 -6.68
N LEU A 119 12.10 -7.98 -7.71
CA LEU A 119 12.86 -6.92 -8.37
C LEU A 119 13.11 -5.73 -7.44
N VAL A 120 12.12 -5.36 -6.63
CA VAL A 120 12.27 -4.30 -5.62
C VAL A 120 13.33 -4.67 -4.60
N HIS A 121 13.25 -5.86 -3.99
CA HIS A 121 14.19 -6.28 -2.95
C HIS A 121 15.61 -6.53 -3.50
N ALA A 122 15.75 -6.91 -4.77
CA ALA A 122 17.06 -7.04 -5.42
C ALA A 122 17.80 -5.70 -5.49
N ALA A 123 17.10 -4.58 -5.69
CA ALA A 123 17.68 -3.25 -5.83
C ALA A 123 17.55 -2.38 -4.56
N SER A 124 16.63 -2.71 -3.67
CA SER A 124 16.33 -2.02 -2.41
C SER A 124 16.01 -3.06 -1.32
N PRO A 125 17.03 -3.75 -0.76
CA PRO A 125 16.83 -4.87 0.18
C PRO A 125 16.02 -4.51 1.43
N ASP A 126 16.13 -3.26 1.89
CA ASP A 126 15.43 -2.76 3.09
C ASP A 126 14.06 -2.14 2.78
N ALA A 127 13.67 -2.06 1.52
CA ALA A 127 12.38 -1.51 1.13
C ALA A 127 11.22 -2.29 1.75
N ARG A 128 10.17 -1.58 2.16
CA ARG A 128 8.90 -2.20 2.56
C ARG A 128 7.94 -2.19 1.39
N VAL A 129 7.65 -3.37 0.85
CA VAL A 129 6.60 -3.54 -0.15
C VAL A 129 5.25 -3.57 0.56
N ILE A 130 4.29 -2.81 0.05
CA ILE A 130 2.94 -2.67 0.59
C ILE A 130 1.96 -3.02 -0.52
N PHE A 131 1.30 -4.17 -0.40
CA PHE A 131 0.18 -4.50 -1.27
C PHE A 131 -1.06 -3.71 -0.85
N TYR A 132 -1.50 -2.83 -1.74
CA TYR A 132 -2.66 -1.97 -1.54
C TYR A 132 -3.94 -2.76 -1.84
N MET A 133 -4.58 -3.35 -0.81
CA MET A 133 -5.85 -4.05 -0.91
C MET A 133 -6.95 -3.09 -1.36
N THR A 134 -7.43 -3.26 -2.57
CA THR A 134 -8.52 -2.47 -3.12
C THR A 134 -9.89 -2.91 -2.56
N TRP A 135 -10.95 -2.20 -2.93
CA TRP A 135 -12.32 -2.45 -2.51
C TRP A 135 -13.15 -3.09 -3.62
N GLY A 136 -14.18 -3.83 -3.23
CA GLY A 136 -15.20 -4.35 -4.15
C GLY A 136 -15.97 -3.22 -4.85
N HIS A 137 -16.34 -3.40 -6.11
CA HIS A 137 -17.25 -2.50 -6.80
C HIS A 137 -18.58 -2.44 -6.07
N LYS A 138 -19.29 -1.32 -6.13
CA LYS A 138 -20.51 -1.05 -5.32
C LYS A 138 -21.55 -2.17 -5.38
N TYR A 139 -21.67 -2.80 -6.54
CA TYR A 139 -22.62 -3.88 -6.82
C TYR A 139 -21.93 -5.20 -7.23
N GLY A 140 -20.63 -5.33 -6.96
CA GLY A 140 -19.81 -6.47 -7.39
C GLY A 140 -19.23 -6.28 -8.80
N ASN A 141 -18.75 -7.36 -9.39
CA ASN A 141 -18.08 -7.33 -10.68
C ASN A 141 -19.04 -6.80 -11.77
N ARG A 142 -18.61 -5.75 -12.50
CA ARG A 142 -19.39 -5.12 -13.58
C ARG A 142 -19.66 -6.04 -14.77
N LYS A 143 -18.81 -7.02 -14.97
CA LYS A 143 -19.02 -8.11 -15.92
C LYS A 143 -19.25 -9.38 -15.11
N PRO A 144 -20.50 -9.77 -14.88
CA PRO A 144 -20.82 -10.99 -14.15
C PRO A 144 -20.06 -12.19 -14.72
N VAL A 145 -19.54 -13.01 -13.84
CA VAL A 145 -18.85 -14.25 -14.19
C VAL A 145 -19.79 -15.39 -13.84
N ALA A 146 -20.38 -16.04 -14.84
CA ALA A 146 -21.37 -17.08 -14.66
C ALA A 146 -20.82 -18.27 -13.86
N GLU A 147 -19.58 -18.64 -14.14
CA GLU A 147 -18.87 -19.75 -13.50
C GLU A 147 -18.34 -19.38 -12.10
N TYR A 148 -18.43 -18.11 -11.71
CA TYR A 148 -17.97 -17.65 -10.41
C TYR A 148 -18.88 -16.54 -9.85
N PRO A 149 -20.11 -16.88 -9.47
CA PRO A 149 -21.12 -15.91 -9.04
C PRO A 149 -20.74 -15.18 -7.74
N LEU A 150 -19.79 -15.70 -6.96
CA LEU A 150 -19.33 -15.06 -5.73
C LEU A 150 -18.91 -13.60 -5.94
N SER A 151 -18.19 -13.29 -7.02
CA SER A 151 -17.73 -11.94 -7.32
C SER A 151 -18.81 -11.01 -7.91
N ASN A 152 -20.01 -11.54 -8.19
CA ASN A 152 -21.08 -10.76 -8.79
C ASN A 152 -21.84 -9.86 -7.79
N GLY A 153 -21.55 -9.99 -6.48
CA GLY A 153 -22.00 -9.10 -5.42
C GLY A 153 -20.83 -8.44 -4.71
N TYR A 154 -21.11 -7.32 -4.01
CA TYR A 154 -20.05 -6.59 -3.29
C TYR A 154 -19.35 -7.46 -2.26
N GLU A 155 -20.09 -8.16 -1.40
CA GLU A 155 -19.52 -8.90 -0.28
C GLU A 155 -18.58 -10.02 -0.77
N GLY A 156 -19.02 -10.82 -1.73
CA GLY A 156 -18.19 -11.88 -2.28
C GLY A 156 -16.96 -11.35 -3.03
N MET A 157 -17.13 -10.26 -3.78
CA MET A 157 -15.99 -9.59 -4.43
C MET A 157 -14.99 -9.05 -3.39
N GLN A 158 -15.48 -8.42 -2.31
CA GLN A 158 -14.62 -7.87 -1.25
C GLN A 158 -13.87 -8.96 -0.49
N GLU A 159 -14.54 -10.06 -0.13
CA GLU A 159 -13.87 -11.19 0.54
C GLU A 159 -12.80 -11.82 -0.36
N ARG A 160 -13.07 -11.93 -1.66
CA ARG A 160 -12.09 -12.46 -2.60
C ARG A 160 -10.89 -11.54 -2.76
N LEU A 161 -11.10 -10.23 -2.84
CA LEU A 161 -10.02 -9.22 -2.85
C LEU A 161 -9.19 -9.33 -1.56
N LYS A 162 -9.85 -9.35 -0.40
CA LYS A 162 -9.17 -9.49 0.90
C LYS A 162 -8.25 -10.70 0.93
N THR A 163 -8.77 -11.88 0.57
CA THR A 163 -7.99 -13.12 0.56
C THR A 163 -6.79 -13.00 -0.36
N SER A 164 -6.98 -12.55 -1.61
CA SER A 164 -5.89 -12.46 -2.59
C SER A 164 -4.79 -11.49 -2.18
N TYR A 165 -5.14 -10.34 -1.61
CA TYR A 165 -4.15 -9.36 -1.17
C TYR A 165 -3.38 -9.81 0.09
N LEU A 166 -4.03 -10.53 1.00
CA LEU A 166 -3.35 -11.13 2.15
C LEU A 166 -2.40 -12.24 1.69
N GLU A 167 -2.83 -13.11 0.77
CA GLU A 167 -1.96 -14.14 0.18
C GLU A 167 -0.74 -13.52 -0.50
N MET A 168 -0.92 -12.47 -1.33
CA MET A 168 0.22 -11.74 -1.92
C MET A 168 1.17 -11.17 -0.87
N ALA A 169 0.63 -10.60 0.22
CA ALA A 169 1.47 -10.05 1.28
C ALA A 169 2.26 -11.14 2.01
N TYR A 170 1.61 -12.24 2.39
CA TYR A 170 2.28 -13.34 3.09
C TYR A 170 3.29 -14.07 2.21
N ASP A 171 2.96 -14.37 0.97
CA ASP A 171 3.83 -15.10 0.03
C ASP A 171 5.12 -14.33 -0.30
N ASN A 172 5.11 -13.01 -0.15
CA ASN A 172 6.24 -12.14 -0.48
C ASN A 172 6.90 -11.52 0.78
N GLY A 173 6.45 -11.85 1.99
CA GLY A 173 6.96 -11.21 3.21
C GLY A 173 6.66 -9.70 3.28
N ALA A 174 5.72 -9.24 2.46
CA ALA A 174 5.32 -7.84 2.32
C ALA A 174 4.18 -7.47 3.28
N TRP A 175 3.89 -6.18 3.39
CA TRP A 175 2.76 -5.67 4.17
C TRP A 175 1.50 -5.55 3.31
N CYS A 176 0.32 -5.58 3.95
CA CYS A 176 -0.94 -5.31 3.30
C CYS A 176 -1.57 -4.03 3.86
N ALA A 177 -1.86 -3.04 3.00
CA ALA A 177 -2.67 -1.88 3.37
C ALA A 177 -4.16 -2.23 3.17
N PRO A 178 -4.97 -2.37 4.24
CA PRO A 178 -6.29 -3.01 4.18
C PRO A 178 -7.40 -2.04 3.77
N VAL A 179 -7.23 -1.29 2.67
CA VAL A 179 -8.20 -0.25 2.26
C VAL A 179 -9.59 -0.84 2.02
N GLY A 180 -9.67 -2.01 1.38
CA GLY A 180 -10.95 -2.69 1.15
C GLY A 180 -11.66 -3.09 2.44
N MET A 181 -10.92 -3.42 3.51
CA MET A 181 -11.50 -3.70 4.83
C MET A 181 -12.07 -2.43 5.46
N ALA A 182 -11.33 -1.32 5.42
CA ALA A 182 -11.82 -0.02 5.90
C ALA A 182 -13.03 0.46 5.09
N TRP A 183 -13.01 0.25 3.77
CA TRP A 183 -14.12 0.57 2.89
C TRP A 183 -15.42 -0.19 3.28
N ARG A 184 -15.29 -1.50 3.55
CA ARG A 184 -16.40 -2.32 4.03
C ARG A 184 -16.94 -1.82 5.37
N ALA A 185 -16.07 -1.45 6.31
CA ALA A 185 -16.47 -0.90 7.60
C ALA A 185 -17.30 0.38 7.43
N VAL A 186 -16.82 1.34 6.62
CA VAL A 186 -17.57 2.58 6.33
C VAL A 186 -18.92 2.28 5.65
N ARG A 187 -18.95 1.38 4.66
CA ARG A 187 -20.23 1.01 4.00
C ARG A 187 -21.25 0.43 4.96
N SER A 188 -20.82 -0.31 5.97
CA SER A 188 -21.69 -0.91 6.98
C SER A 188 -22.12 0.09 8.06
N GLU A 189 -21.18 0.89 8.55
CA GLU A 189 -21.41 1.79 9.69
C GLU A 189 -22.03 3.14 9.27
N ARG A 190 -21.68 3.65 8.09
CA ARG A 190 -22.11 4.94 7.54
C ARG A 190 -22.48 4.78 6.06
N PRO A 191 -23.62 4.12 5.74
CA PRO A 191 -24.07 3.90 4.36
C PRO A 191 -24.38 5.20 3.60
N ASP A 192 -24.59 6.31 4.31
CA ASP A 192 -24.74 7.66 3.80
C ASP A 192 -23.41 8.26 3.28
N CYS A 193 -22.25 7.72 3.67
CA CYS A 193 -20.96 8.18 3.21
C CYS A 193 -20.71 7.76 1.76
N ILE A 194 -20.63 8.74 0.85
CA ILE A 194 -20.47 8.50 -0.59
C ILE A 194 -19.00 8.19 -0.91
N LEU A 195 -18.62 6.91 -0.86
CA LEU A 195 -17.27 6.46 -1.17
C LEU A 195 -16.97 6.32 -2.66
N TYR A 196 -18.00 6.08 -3.49
CA TYR A 196 -17.87 5.81 -4.92
C TYR A 196 -18.29 7.01 -5.76
N ARG A 197 -17.65 7.16 -6.94
CA ARG A 197 -18.16 8.00 -8.02
C ARG A 197 -19.45 7.40 -8.62
N PRO A 198 -20.16 8.12 -9.47
CA PRO A 198 -21.37 7.63 -10.13
C PRO A 198 -21.19 6.33 -10.92
N ASP A 199 -19.99 6.04 -11.37
CA ASP A 199 -19.64 4.80 -12.08
C ASP A 199 -19.62 3.55 -11.19
N CYS A 200 -19.79 3.70 -9.88
CA CYS A 200 -19.93 2.64 -8.89
C CYS A 200 -18.66 1.78 -8.64
N TYR A 201 -17.49 2.23 -9.06
CA TYR A 201 -16.23 1.53 -8.78
C TYR A 201 -15.03 2.45 -8.51
N HIS A 202 -14.90 3.59 -9.18
CA HIS A 202 -13.85 4.56 -8.85
C HIS A 202 -14.16 5.30 -7.54
N PRO A 203 -13.13 5.75 -6.81
CA PRO A 203 -13.31 6.44 -5.55
C PRO A 203 -13.79 7.87 -5.74
N ALA A 204 -14.80 8.30 -5.00
CA ALA A 204 -15.06 9.69 -4.71
C ALA A 204 -13.99 10.24 -3.74
N VAL A 205 -13.98 11.53 -3.47
CA VAL A 205 -13.00 12.16 -2.55
C VAL A 205 -12.99 11.49 -1.18
N PRO A 206 -14.16 11.21 -0.51
CA PRO A 206 -14.14 10.50 0.78
C PRO A 206 -13.48 9.12 0.70
N GLY A 207 -13.70 8.37 -0.40
CA GLY A 207 -13.07 7.07 -0.60
C GLY A 207 -11.55 7.16 -0.75
N SER A 208 -11.05 8.13 -1.54
CA SER A 208 -9.60 8.36 -1.66
C SER A 208 -8.99 8.85 -0.34
N TYR A 209 -9.69 9.69 0.41
CA TYR A 209 -9.23 10.15 1.72
C TYR A 209 -9.13 9.00 2.73
N LEU A 210 -10.13 8.10 2.75
CA LEU A 210 -10.06 6.87 3.54
C LEU A 210 -8.85 6.03 3.15
N ALA A 211 -8.64 5.79 1.86
CA ALA A 211 -7.50 5.04 1.34
C ALA A 211 -6.15 5.68 1.73
N ALA A 212 -6.05 7.02 1.64
CA ALA A 212 -4.84 7.75 2.02
C ALA A 212 -4.51 7.57 3.51
N ASN A 213 -5.52 7.65 4.39
CA ASN A 213 -5.33 7.43 5.82
C ASN A 213 -4.94 5.97 6.13
N VAL A 214 -5.53 4.97 5.45
CA VAL A 214 -5.14 3.56 5.61
C VAL A 214 -3.68 3.34 5.22
N ILE A 215 -3.28 3.81 4.03
CA ILE A 215 -1.91 3.62 3.54
C ILE A 215 -0.91 4.36 4.44
N PHE A 216 -1.22 5.59 4.87
CA PHE A 216 -0.34 6.31 5.77
C PHE A 216 -0.28 5.65 7.16
N THR A 217 -1.39 5.13 7.69
CA THR A 217 -1.37 4.38 8.95
C THR A 217 -0.53 3.10 8.83
N THR A 218 -0.58 2.42 7.67
CA THR A 218 0.27 1.24 7.40
C THR A 218 1.76 1.60 7.43
N ILE A 219 2.14 2.78 6.92
CA ILE A 219 3.52 3.29 6.97
C ILE A 219 3.91 3.71 8.39
N LEU A 220 3.03 4.44 9.08
CA LEU A 220 3.33 5.08 10.37
C LEU A 220 3.22 4.13 11.56
N GLN A 221 2.33 3.15 11.51
CA GLN A 221 2.06 2.11 12.53
C GLN A 221 1.72 2.62 13.94
N ARG A 222 1.18 3.82 14.04
CA ARG A 222 0.72 4.42 15.30
C ARG A 222 -0.45 5.39 15.06
N PRO A 223 -1.24 5.70 16.10
CA PRO A 223 -2.28 6.72 15.98
C PRO A 223 -1.69 8.10 15.67
N TYR A 224 -2.49 8.91 14.97
CA TYR A 224 -2.17 10.30 14.66
C TYR A 224 -3.46 11.11 14.46
N GLN A 225 -3.31 12.43 14.42
CA GLN A 225 -4.35 13.34 13.95
C GLN A 225 -3.78 14.20 12.82
N THR A 226 -4.61 14.51 11.82
CA THR A 226 -4.22 15.36 10.72
C THR A 226 -5.19 16.51 10.54
N ALA A 227 -4.67 17.70 10.29
CA ALA A 227 -5.47 18.85 9.90
C ALA A 227 -5.88 18.82 8.41
N PHE A 228 -5.28 17.93 7.63
CA PHE A 228 -5.66 17.74 6.22
C PHE A 228 -6.95 16.94 6.13
N THR A 229 -8.01 17.53 5.57
CA THR A 229 -9.33 16.91 5.46
C THR A 229 -9.75 16.58 4.03
N ALA A 230 -8.94 16.92 3.02
CA ALA A 230 -9.29 16.84 1.61
C ALA A 230 -10.61 17.60 1.28
N GLU A 231 -10.85 18.72 1.97
CA GLU A 231 -12.05 19.57 1.84
C GLU A 231 -13.35 18.88 2.28
N LEU A 232 -13.26 17.77 3.00
CA LEU A 232 -14.41 17.10 3.59
C LEU A 232 -14.86 17.84 4.85
N PRO A 233 -16.17 17.74 5.24
CA PRO A 233 -16.63 18.17 6.54
C PRO A 233 -15.78 17.56 7.67
N ALA A 234 -15.46 18.33 8.69
CA ALA A 234 -14.53 17.91 9.75
C ALA A 234 -14.95 16.59 10.42
N GLU A 235 -16.23 16.43 10.74
CA GLU A 235 -16.77 15.21 11.33
C GLU A 235 -16.57 13.98 10.42
N GLN A 236 -16.82 14.14 9.12
CA GLN A 236 -16.63 13.07 8.15
C GLN A 236 -15.16 12.69 8.01
N ALA A 237 -14.28 13.70 7.92
CA ALA A 237 -12.84 13.48 7.80
C ALA A 237 -12.30 12.74 9.05
N GLU A 238 -12.71 13.16 10.25
CA GLU A 238 -12.32 12.52 11.51
C GLU A 238 -12.82 11.08 11.59
N TYR A 239 -14.07 10.83 11.21
CA TYR A 239 -14.63 9.48 11.20
C TYR A 239 -13.83 8.56 10.25
N LEU A 240 -13.55 9.01 9.02
CA LEU A 240 -12.78 8.24 8.04
C LEU A 240 -11.35 7.97 8.52
N GLN A 241 -10.72 8.97 9.13
CA GLN A 241 -9.39 8.83 9.74
C GLN A 241 -9.38 7.77 10.85
N ARG A 242 -10.31 7.84 11.80
CA ARG A 242 -10.43 6.86 12.89
C ARG A 242 -10.70 5.45 12.35
N THR A 243 -11.59 5.32 11.38
CA THR A 243 -11.88 4.02 10.76
C THR A 243 -10.65 3.44 10.07
N ALA A 244 -9.88 4.26 9.35
CA ALA A 244 -8.62 3.83 8.73
C ALA A 244 -7.62 3.32 9.77
N GLN A 245 -7.39 4.09 10.85
CA GLN A 245 -6.44 3.73 11.91
C GLN A 245 -6.86 2.46 12.65
N ARG A 246 -8.12 2.35 13.06
CA ARG A 246 -8.67 1.15 13.69
C ARG A 246 -8.46 -0.07 12.78
N THR A 247 -8.80 0.04 11.49
CA THR A 247 -8.67 -1.09 10.55
C THR A 247 -7.24 -1.58 10.41
N VAL A 248 -6.25 -0.71 10.47
CA VAL A 248 -4.84 -1.10 10.39
C VAL A 248 -4.34 -1.59 11.75
N LEU A 249 -4.47 -0.77 12.80
CA LEU A 249 -3.78 -0.98 14.08
C LEU A 249 -4.33 -2.20 14.84
N ASP A 250 -5.62 -2.51 14.68
CA ASP A 250 -6.24 -3.69 15.31
C ASP A 250 -5.93 -5.00 14.53
N ASN A 251 -5.26 -4.91 13.37
CA ASN A 251 -5.04 -6.06 12.48
C ASN A 251 -3.58 -6.24 12.03
N LEU A 252 -2.60 -5.66 12.73
CA LEU A 252 -1.18 -5.68 12.31
C LEU A 252 -0.68 -7.09 11.95
N VAL A 253 -0.97 -8.09 12.77
CA VAL A 253 -0.58 -9.49 12.53
C VAL A 253 -1.20 -10.03 11.25
N LEU A 254 -2.53 -9.83 11.05
CA LEU A 254 -3.25 -10.24 9.85
C LEU A 254 -2.67 -9.59 8.59
N LEU A 255 -2.20 -8.35 8.71
CA LEU A 255 -1.65 -7.56 7.62
C LEU A 255 -0.17 -7.80 7.36
N ASN A 256 0.43 -8.77 8.05
CA ASN A 256 1.86 -9.10 8.01
C ASN A 256 2.76 -7.90 8.36
N ILE A 257 2.26 -6.94 9.14
CA ILE A 257 3.01 -5.78 9.63
C ILE A 257 3.75 -6.19 10.91
N ARG A 258 5.08 -6.12 10.88
CA ARG A 258 5.97 -6.54 11.95
C ARG A 258 6.97 -5.45 12.28
#